data_13bfe4b2c1172a2bebcbce38056a5007
#
_entry.id   13bfe4b2c1172a2bebcbce38056a5007
#
_cell.length_a   1.000
_cell.length_b   1.000
_cell.length_c   1.000
_cell.angle_alpha   90.00
_cell.angle_beta   90.00
_cell.angle_gamma   90.00
#
_symmetry.space_group_name_H-M   'P 1'
#
loop_
_entity.id
_entity.type
_entity.pdbx_description
1 polymer ?
#
loop_
_entity_poly.entity_id
_entity_poly.type
_entity_poly.pdbx_seq_one_letter_code
_entity_poly.pdbx_strand_id
1 'polypeptide(L)'
;MKHTILCVLAILTACNSATNTKQEMPTSVTADSVTVISPDSTAYSQPYDSTSIDGTTAATAINKVSFNGTLIVPPQNFASVTMLMGGIIRSVNLLPGNYVKKGTLLATLDNPDFISLQQTFLESQAQTEYLKSEYNRQLVLSKEEVASVKKLEQSKADYLSMKSKMEAAAAQLSLLGISTQSLLKNGITPALEIKAP
;
A
#
# COMPACT_ATOMS: atom_id res chain seq x y z
N MET A 1 55.07 27.21 -19.20
CA MET A 1 55.19 26.60 -17.89
C MET A 1 54.12 25.53 -17.84
N LYS A 2 54.24 24.39 -18.42
CA LYS A 2 55.03 23.16 -18.24
C LYS A 2 55.08 22.72 -16.76
N HIS A 3 54.51 21.53 -16.56
CA HIS A 3 54.52 20.64 -15.39
C HIS A 3 53.39 20.89 -14.41
N THR A 4 52.36 20.07 -14.47
CA THR A 4 52.06 18.99 -13.51
C THR A 4 50.83 18.20 -13.94
N ILE A 5 51.01 17.37 -14.96
CA ILE A 5 50.14 16.24 -15.26
C ILE A 5 51.00 15.01 -15.07
N LEU A 6 50.97 14.42 -13.91
CA LEU A 6 51.39 13.02 -13.69
C LEU A 6 51.18 12.72 -12.19
N CYS A 7 50.22 11.94 -11.89
CA CYS A 7 50.12 11.05 -10.73
C CYS A 7 48.65 10.96 -10.27
N VAL A 8 47.90 10.11 -10.90
CA VAL A 8 46.94 9.23 -10.23
C VAL A 8 46.50 8.17 -11.26
N LEU A 9 47.43 7.26 -11.51
CA LEU A 9 47.11 6.02 -12.20
C LEU A 9 47.83 4.89 -11.50
N ALA A 10 47.27 4.40 -10.44
CA ALA A 10 47.57 3.10 -9.83
C ALA A 10 46.75 2.98 -8.58
N ILE A 11 45.74 2.16 -8.57
CA ILE A 11 45.37 1.19 -7.52
C ILE A 11 44.03 0.59 -7.97
N LEU A 12 44.14 -0.37 -8.85
CA LEU A 12 43.11 -1.32 -9.19
C LEU A 12 43.77 -2.69 -9.24
N THR A 13 43.92 -3.33 -8.09
CA THR A 13 44.11 -4.79 -8.02
C THR A 13 43.73 -5.31 -6.64
N ALA A 14 42.99 -6.43 -6.68
CA ALA A 14 42.72 -7.38 -5.60
C ALA A 14 41.63 -6.91 -4.59
N CYS A 15 40.58 -7.64 -4.36
CA CYS A 15 40.48 -9.06 -4.07
C CYS A 15 39.11 -9.63 -4.45
N ASN A 16 39.16 -10.62 -5.30
CA ASN A 16 38.12 -11.60 -5.44
C ASN A 16 38.27 -12.60 -4.30
N SER A 17 37.39 -12.58 -3.32
CA SER A 17 37.23 -13.66 -2.35
C SER A 17 35.76 -14.05 -2.33
N ALA A 18 35.44 -14.99 -3.15
CA ALA A 18 34.21 -15.77 -3.08
C ALA A 18 34.22 -16.61 -1.82
N THR A 19 33.55 -16.15 -0.77
CA THR A 19 33.14 -17.01 0.34
C THR A 19 31.73 -17.51 0.04
N ASN A 20 31.73 -18.70 -0.48
CA ASN A 20 30.56 -19.54 -0.69
C ASN A 20 30.07 -20.01 0.68
N THR A 21 29.22 -19.24 1.35
CA THR A 21 28.50 -19.70 2.54
C THR A 21 27.24 -20.41 2.06
N LYS A 22 27.37 -21.71 1.97
CA LYS A 22 26.30 -22.67 1.82
C LYS A 22 25.39 -22.57 3.05
N GLN A 23 24.30 -21.85 2.92
CA GLN A 23 23.26 -21.78 3.93
C GLN A 23 22.44 -23.06 3.82
N GLU A 24 22.72 -23.98 4.74
CA GLU A 24 21.93 -25.19 4.95
C GLU A 24 20.50 -24.78 5.37
N MET A 25 19.53 -25.18 4.58
CA MET A 25 18.13 -25.27 4.98
C MET A 25 18.01 -26.21 6.17
N PRO A 26 17.35 -25.83 7.25
CA PRO A 26 16.94 -26.80 8.24
C PRO A 26 15.81 -27.67 7.65
N THR A 27 16.15 -28.91 7.43
CA THR A 27 15.28 -30.02 7.04
C THR A 27 14.25 -30.28 8.13
N SER A 28 13.00 -30.45 7.68
CA SER A 28 11.93 -31.24 8.29
C SER A 28 11.72 -31.11 9.80
N VAL A 29 10.76 -30.29 10.18
CA VAL A 29 10.03 -30.53 11.43
C VAL A 29 9.16 -31.75 11.22
N THR A 30 9.58 -32.83 11.84
CA THR A 30 8.85 -34.10 11.99
C THR A 30 7.48 -33.77 12.58
N ALA A 31 6.43 -34.20 11.90
CA ALA A 31 5.07 -34.17 12.43
C ALA A 31 5.04 -35.06 13.70
N ASP A 32 5.02 -34.39 14.83
CA ASP A 32 4.72 -35.03 16.09
C ASP A 32 3.25 -35.40 16.07
N SER A 33 3.01 -36.72 16.13
CA SER A 33 1.69 -37.31 16.20
C SER A 33 0.98 -36.80 17.45
N VAL A 34 0.01 -35.94 17.26
CA VAL A 34 -0.95 -35.58 18.31
C VAL A 34 -1.73 -36.81 18.63
N THR A 35 -1.38 -37.44 19.75
CA THR A 35 -2.15 -38.51 20.37
C THR A 35 -3.49 -37.93 20.77
N VAL A 36 -4.54 -38.31 20.05
CA VAL A 36 -5.92 -38.03 20.41
C VAL A 36 -6.21 -38.80 21.68
N ILE A 37 -6.19 -38.12 22.83
CA ILE A 37 -6.71 -38.66 24.07
C ILE A 37 -8.23 -38.68 23.93
N SER A 38 -8.80 -39.85 23.66
CA SER A 38 -10.23 -40.07 23.80
C SER A 38 -10.61 -39.82 25.25
N PRO A 39 -11.57 -38.92 25.54
CA PRO A 39 -12.13 -38.89 26.87
C PRO A 39 -12.95 -40.18 27.09
N ASP A 40 -12.50 -40.94 28.04
CA ASP A 40 -13.17 -42.09 28.59
C ASP A 40 -14.61 -41.75 28.97
N SER A 41 -15.56 -42.39 28.32
CA SER A 41 -16.98 -42.24 28.62
C SER A 41 -17.31 -43.09 29.84
N THR A 42 -16.97 -42.56 31.00
CA THR A 42 -17.55 -43.07 32.26
C THR A 42 -19.01 -42.64 32.29
N ALA A 43 -19.86 -43.57 31.93
CA ALA A 43 -21.29 -43.49 32.12
C ALA A 43 -21.62 -43.32 33.59
N TYR A 44 -21.97 -42.14 34.00
CA TYR A 44 -22.55 -41.89 35.30
C TYR A 44 -24.03 -42.26 35.22
N SER A 45 -24.36 -43.51 35.57
CA SER A 45 -25.72 -43.96 35.79
C SER A 45 -26.18 -43.48 37.16
N GLN A 46 -26.90 -42.42 37.22
CA GLN A 46 -27.71 -42.06 38.41
C GLN A 46 -28.99 -42.89 38.43
N PRO A 47 -29.37 -43.48 39.53
CA PRO A 47 -30.64 -44.15 39.64
C PRO A 47 -31.76 -43.12 39.67
N TYR A 48 -32.58 -43.12 38.65
CA TYR A 48 -33.77 -42.32 38.57
C TYR A 48 -34.87 -43.00 39.40
N ASP A 49 -35.25 -42.38 40.52
CA ASP A 49 -36.40 -42.80 41.34
C ASP A 49 -37.66 -42.40 40.57
N SER A 50 -38.43 -43.38 40.14
CA SER A 50 -39.68 -43.17 39.39
C SER A 50 -40.82 -42.86 40.36
N THR A 51 -40.99 -41.57 40.62
CA THR A 51 -42.25 -41.08 41.23
C THR A 51 -43.21 -40.78 40.07
N SER A 52 -44.23 -41.64 39.95
CA SER A 52 -45.32 -41.43 38.99
C SER A 52 -46.11 -40.16 39.35
N ILE A 53 -46.03 -39.15 38.50
CA ILE A 53 -46.97 -38.03 38.51
C ILE A 53 -47.84 -38.23 37.28
N ASP A 54 -49.07 -38.64 37.58
CA ASP A 54 -50.21 -38.67 36.63
C ASP A 54 -50.59 -37.19 36.37
N GLY A 55 -50.41 -36.76 35.15
CA GLY A 55 -50.69 -35.40 34.72
C GLY A 55 -50.31 -35.20 33.26
N THR A 56 -51.22 -35.54 32.40
CA THR A 56 -51.16 -35.38 30.94
C THR A 56 -50.85 -33.94 30.54
N THR A 57 -49.62 -33.61 30.30
CA THR A 57 -49.23 -32.52 29.43
C THR A 57 -48.14 -33.03 28.50
N ALA A 58 -48.49 -33.19 27.25
CA ALA A 58 -47.56 -33.59 26.21
C ALA A 58 -46.48 -32.46 26.09
N ALA A 59 -45.43 -32.62 26.87
CA ALA A 59 -44.22 -31.81 26.71
C ALA A 59 -43.62 -32.24 25.34
N THR A 60 -43.83 -31.43 24.33
CA THR A 60 -43.11 -31.55 23.09
C THR A 60 -41.63 -31.52 23.41
N ALA A 61 -41.01 -32.68 23.41
CA ALA A 61 -39.54 -32.79 23.58
C ALA A 61 -38.90 -32.07 22.42
N ILE A 62 -38.50 -30.83 22.66
CA ILE A 62 -37.67 -30.08 21.70
C ILE A 62 -36.33 -30.80 21.70
N ASN A 63 -36.10 -31.62 20.68
CA ASN A 63 -34.79 -32.23 20.45
C ASN A 63 -33.77 -31.10 20.22
N LYS A 64 -33.10 -30.70 21.27
CA LYS A 64 -32.04 -29.71 21.25
C LYS A 64 -30.79 -30.37 20.67
N VAL A 65 -30.56 -30.15 19.36
CA VAL A 65 -29.34 -30.61 18.69
C VAL A 65 -28.27 -29.57 18.92
N SER A 66 -27.15 -29.98 19.52
CA SER A 66 -25.99 -29.15 19.76
C SER A 66 -24.93 -29.44 18.70
N PHE A 67 -24.47 -28.38 18.03
CA PHE A 67 -23.37 -28.47 17.06
C PHE A 67 -22.18 -27.65 17.54
N ASN A 68 -20.99 -28.22 17.47
CA ASN A 68 -19.74 -27.51 17.68
C ASN A 68 -19.18 -27.13 16.32
N GLY A 69 -18.88 -25.85 16.11
CA GLY A 69 -18.34 -25.36 14.86
C GLY A 69 -17.63 -24.02 15.03
N THR A 70 -16.76 -23.70 14.07
CA THR A 70 -16.08 -22.41 14.01
C THR A 70 -16.71 -21.60 12.88
N LEU A 71 -17.08 -20.35 13.15
CA LEU A 71 -17.53 -19.40 12.13
C LEU A 71 -16.34 -18.88 11.37
N ILE A 72 -16.31 -19.10 10.06
CA ILE A 72 -15.27 -18.61 9.16
C ILE A 72 -15.93 -17.65 8.16
N VAL A 73 -15.32 -16.48 7.99
CA VAL A 73 -15.74 -15.52 6.96
C VAL A 73 -15.29 -16.03 5.61
N PRO A 74 -16.17 -16.14 4.59
CA PRO A 74 -15.76 -16.51 3.23
C PRO A 74 -14.72 -15.52 2.68
N PRO A 75 -13.70 -15.98 1.92
CA PRO A 75 -12.62 -15.13 1.41
C PRO A 75 -13.10 -13.91 0.61
N GLN A 76 -14.21 -14.02 -0.12
CA GLN A 76 -14.81 -12.93 -0.87
C GLN A 76 -15.36 -11.78 0.00
N ASN A 77 -15.62 -12.05 1.28
CA ASN A 77 -16.13 -11.07 2.24
C ASN A 77 -15.03 -10.50 3.13
N PHE A 78 -13.77 -10.82 2.82
CA PHE A 78 -12.60 -10.34 3.54
C PHE A 78 -11.86 -9.30 2.69
N ALA A 79 -11.66 -8.10 3.22
CA ALA A 79 -10.90 -7.04 2.55
C ALA A 79 -9.64 -6.71 3.36
N SER A 80 -8.50 -6.72 2.68
CA SER A 80 -7.23 -6.26 3.24
C SER A 80 -6.94 -4.84 2.77
N VAL A 81 -6.61 -3.95 3.70
CA VAL A 81 -6.21 -2.58 3.39
C VAL A 81 -4.70 -2.50 3.45
N THR A 82 -4.07 -2.30 2.30
CA THR A 82 -2.62 -2.15 2.16
C THR A 82 -2.29 -0.78 1.57
N MET A 83 -1.12 -0.24 1.93
CA MET A 83 -0.63 1.02 1.41
C MET A 83 0.52 0.80 0.43
N LEU A 84 0.52 1.56 -0.67
CA LEU A 84 1.59 1.56 -1.69
C LEU A 84 2.86 2.24 -1.19
N MET A 85 2.73 3.20 -0.26
CA MET A 85 3.86 3.87 0.38
C MET A 85 3.88 3.52 1.86
N GLY A 86 5.04 3.16 2.39
CA GLY A 86 5.26 3.01 3.83
C GLY A 86 5.16 4.36 4.54
N GLY A 87 5.21 4.35 5.87
CA GLY A 87 5.18 5.59 6.65
C GLY A 87 5.01 5.33 8.13
N ILE A 88 5.02 6.39 8.91
CA ILE A 88 4.79 6.35 10.35
C ILE A 88 3.29 6.59 10.59
N ILE A 89 2.66 5.69 11.32
CA ILE A 89 1.26 5.86 11.70
C ILE A 89 1.16 6.99 12.73
N ARG A 90 0.48 8.07 12.36
CA ARG A 90 0.21 9.20 13.24
C ARG A 90 -0.95 8.90 14.20
N SER A 91 -2.04 8.37 13.68
CA SER A 91 -3.22 8.03 14.47
C SER A 91 -4.00 6.87 13.85
N VAL A 92 -4.62 6.07 14.71
CA VAL A 92 -5.57 5.02 14.34
C VAL A 92 -6.87 5.32 15.09
N ASN A 93 -7.95 5.50 14.34
CA ASN A 93 -9.25 5.93 14.91
C ASN A 93 -10.21 4.77 15.18
N LEU A 94 -9.73 3.52 15.02
CA LEU A 94 -10.57 2.33 15.11
C LEU A 94 -10.04 1.35 16.15
N LEU A 95 -10.99 0.72 16.84
CA LEU A 95 -10.73 -0.40 17.72
C LEU A 95 -11.14 -1.72 17.02
N PRO A 96 -10.47 -2.83 17.32
CA PRO A 96 -10.88 -4.14 16.83
C PRO A 96 -12.36 -4.43 17.19
N GLY A 97 -13.11 -4.96 16.25
CA GLY A 97 -14.55 -5.24 16.42
C GLY A 97 -15.49 -4.11 16.04
N ASN A 98 -15.00 -2.91 15.75
CA ASN A 98 -15.86 -1.80 15.31
C ASN A 98 -16.36 -2.00 13.88
N TYR A 99 -17.63 -1.65 13.67
CA TYR A 99 -18.21 -1.59 12.33
C TYR A 99 -17.74 -0.33 11.60
N VAL A 100 -17.28 -0.48 10.36
CA VAL A 100 -16.83 0.63 9.50
C VAL A 100 -17.62 0.67 8.20
N LYS A 101 -18.01 1.87 7.79
CA LYS A 101 -18.63 2.12 6.50
C LYS A 101 -17.54 2.36 5.44
N LYS A 102 -17.85 2.07 4.17
CA LYS A 102 -17.00 2.43 3.04
C LYS A 102 -16.64 3.92 3.08
N GLY A 103 -15.34 4.22 2.87
CA GLY A 103 -14.82 5.59 2.89
C GLY A 103 -14.52 6.15 4.29
N THR A 104 -14.78 5.41 5.37
CA THR A 104 -14.44 5.85 6.74
C THR A 104 -12.92 5.93 6.89
N LEU A 105 -12.42 6.99 7.52
CA LEU A 105 -10.99 7.16 7.84
C LEU A 105 -10.57 6.13 8.90
N LEU A 106 -9.63 5.26 8.53
CA LEU A 106 -9.11 4.19 9.38
C LEU A 106 -7.89 4.66 10.17
N ALA A 107 -6.94 5.25 9.45
CA ALA A 107 -5.68 5.73 10.02
C ALA A 107 -5.12 6.89 9.20
N THR A 108 -4.20 7.64 9.79
CA THR A 108 -3.40 8.65 9.11
C THR A 108 -1.93 8.28 9.19
N LEU A 109 -1.22 8.43 8.07
CA LEU A 109 0.22 8.18 7.96
C LEU A 109 0.96 9.47 7.66
N ASP A 110 2.16 9.59 8.24
CA ASP A 110 3.16 10.59 7.86
C ASP A 110 4.24 9.92 7.01
N ASN A 111 4.49 10.51 5.84
CA ASN A 111 5.55 10.06 4.95
C ASN A 111 6.18 11.28 4.25
N PRO A 112 7.49 11.50 4.40
CA PRO A 112 8.20 12.59 3.73
C PRO A 112 8.23 12.43 2.21
N ASP A 113 8.28 11.21 1.68
CA ASP A 113 8.25 10.97 0.23
C ASP A 113 6.92 11.38 -0.38
N PHE A 114 5.82 11.25 0.39
CA PHE A 114 4.51 11.74 -0.02
C PHE A 114 4.48 13.27 -0.17
N ILE A 115 5.15 14.00 0.73
CA ILE A 115 5.28 15.47 0.63
C ILE A 115 6.13 15.83 -0.58
N SER A 116 7.26 15.14 -0.78
CA SER A 116 8.15 15.35 -1.93
C SER A 116 7.46 15.08 -3.27
N LEU A 117 6.61 14.06 -3.35
CA LEU A 117 5.83 13.76 -4.55
C LEU A 117 4.83 14.88 -4.89
N GLN A 118 4.14 15.43 -3.88
CA GLN A 118 3.24 16.56 -4.05
C GLN A 118 4.00 17.81 -4.52
N GLN A 119 5.17 18.08 -3.94
CA GLN A 119 6.05 19.17 -4.35
C GLN A 119 6.48 18.99 -5.81
N THR A 120 6.94 17.80 -6.20
CA THR A 120 7.36 17.48 -7.57
C THR A 120 6.23 17.72 -8.57
N PHE A 121 5.00 17.38 -8.22
CA PHE A 121 3.84 17.64 -9.06
C PHE A 121 3.60 19.15 -9.24
N LEU A 122 3.57 19.92 -8.15
CA LEU A 122 3.31 21.38 -8.20
C LEU A 122 4.40 22.11 -8.98
N GLU A 123 5.67 21.78 -8.77
CA GLU A 123 6.80 22.36 -9.50
C GLU A 123 6.73 22.01 -10.99
N SER A 124 6.46 20.74 -11.33
CA SER A 124 6.34 20.30 -12.72
C SER A 124 5.13 20.94 -13.41
N GLN A 125 4.05 21.17 -12.71
CA GLN A 125 2.88 21.88 -13.24
C GLN A 125 3.21 23.33 -13.59
N ALA A 126 3.78 24.08 -12.65
CA ALA A 126 4.15 25.48 -12.88
C ALA A 126 5.16 25.60 -14.03
N GLN A 127 6.15 24.71 -14.08
CA GLN A 127 7.14 24.69 -15.15
C GLN A 127 6.52 24.31 -16.50
N THR A 128 5.55 23.39 -16.52
CA THR A 128 4.83 23.00 -17.75
C THR A 128 4.03 24.17 -18.32
N GLU A 129 3.37 24.97 -17.48
CA GLU A 129 2.64 26.16 -17.90
C GLU A 129 3.57 27.22 -18.49
N TYR A 130 4.71 27.46 -17.85
CA TYR A 130 5.72 28.36 -18.36
C TYR A 130 6.26 27.89 -19.73
N LEU A 131 6.69 26.65 -19.85
CA LEU A 131 7.23 26.08 -21.09
C LEU A 131 6.20 26.00 -22.21
N LYS A 132 4.93 25.77 -21.88
CA LYS A 132 3.83 25.85 -22.84
C LYS A 132 3.69 27.27 -23.43
N SER A 133 3.78 28.29 -22.58
CA SER A 133 3.73 29.70 -23.02
C SER A 133 4.94 30.04 -23.91
N GLU A 134 6.13 29.55 -23.53
CA GLU A 134 7.35 29.73 -24.33
C GLU A 134 7.24 29.04 -25.69
N TYR A 135 6.80 27.78 -25.72
CA TYR A 135 6.58 27.05 -26.96
C TYR A 135 5.59 27.77 -27.88
N ASN A 136 4.46 28.23 -27.34
CA ASN A 136 3.46 29.00 -28.10
C ASN A 136 4.05 30.30 -28.67
N ARG A 137 4.87 31.01 -27.91
CA ARG A 137 5.57 32.23 -28.36
C ARG A 137 6.53 31.90 -29.50
N GLN A 138 7.35 30.85 -29.37
CA GLN A 138 8.27 30.41 -30.44
C GLN A 138 7.52 29.96 -31.69
N LEU A 139 6.33 29.33 -31.51
CA LEU A 139 5.49 28.93 -32.63
C LEU A 139 4.98 30.14 -33.45
N VAL A 140 4.56 31.21 -32.79
CA VAL A 140 4.12 32.44 -33.45
C VAL A 140 5.31 33.12 -34.19
N LEU A 141 6.44 33.27 -33.48
CA LEU A 141 7.64 33.90 -34.06
C LEU A 141 8.21 33.09 -35.25
N SER A 142 8.08 31.77 -35.22
CA SER A 142 8.51 30.93 -36.34
C SER A 142 7.61 31.06 -37.56
N LYS A 143 6.29 31.30 -37.37
CA LYS A 143 5.36 31.57 -38.47
C LYS A 143 5.63 32.90 -39.15
N GLU A 144 6.16 33.87 -38.41
CA GLU A 144 6.56 35.19 -38.89
C GLU A 144 8.01 35.21 -39.42
N GLU A 145 8.64 34.04 -39.58
CA GLU A 145 10.03 33.84 -40.05
C GLU A 145 11.10 34.55 -39.18
N VAL A 146 10.75 34.95 -37.95
CA VAL A 146 11.64 35.65 -37.03
C VAL A 146 12.42 34.70 -36.13
N ALA A 147 11.86 33.50 -35.81
CA ALA A 147 12.52 32.52 -34.96
C ALA A 147 13.16 31.38 -35.75
N SER A 148 14.29 30.89 -35.24
CA SER A 148 14.93 29.68 -35.77
C SER A 148 14.09 28.44 -35.48
N VAL A 149 13.92 27.54 -36.48
CA VAL A 149 13.27 26.25 -36.38
C VAL A 149 13.86 25.43 -35.23
N LYS A 150 15.19 25.46 -35.07
CA LYS A 150 15.89 24.78 -33.96
C LYS A 150 15.37 25.21 -32.59
N LYS A 151 15.11 26.50 -32.40
CA LYS A 151 14.62 27.03 -31.12
C LYS A 151 13.17 26.62 -30.84
N LEU A 152 12.34 26.55 -31.91
CA LEU A 152 10.98 26.04 -31.81
C LEU A 152 10.99 24.55 -31.41
N GLU A 153 11.81 23.71 -32.04
CA GLU A 153 11.93 22.30 -31.72
C GLU A 153 12.42 22.07 -30.29
N GLN A 154 13.42 22.85 -29.85
CA GLN A 154 13.91 22.83 -28.48
C GLN A 154 12.81 23.17 -27.49
N SER A 155 12.09 24.26 -27.67
CA SER A 155 11.00 24.68 -26.76
C SER A 155 9.87 23.67 -26.71
N LYS A 156 9.58 22.99 -27.85
CA LYS A 156 8.63 21.87 -27.90
C LYS A 156 9.09 20.68 -27.09
N ALA A 157 10.37 20.28 -27.25
CA ALA A 157 10.95 19.16 -26.52
C ALA A 157 10.95 19.41 -25.01
N ASP A 158 11.33 20.62 -24.58
CA ASP A 158 11.33 21.02 -23.16
C ASP A 158 9.92 20.97 -22.55
N TYR A 159 8.93 21.51 -23.30
CA TYR A 159 7.53 21.44 -22.87
C TYR A 159 7.04 20.00 -22.72
N LEU A 160 7.29 19.15 -23.72
CA LEU A 160 6.84 17.75 -23.69
C LEU A 160 7.53 16.94 -22.58
N SER A 161 8.81 17.16 -22.35
CA SER A 161 9.57 16.54 -21.26
C SER A 161 8.98 16.87 -19.89
N MET A 162 8.72 18.16 -19.64
CA MET A 162 8.16 18.59 -18.36
C MET A 162 6.71 18.15 -18.18
N LYS A 163 5.93 18.15 -19.27
CA LYS A 163 4.57 17.62 -19.28
C LYS A 163 4.54 16.14 -18.88
N SER A 164 5.43 15.30 -19.42
CA SER A 164 5.54 13.90 -19.05
C SER A 164 5.89 13.71 -17.57
N LYS A 165 6.79 14.54 -17.03
CA LYS A 165 7.14 14.50 -15.61
C LYS A 165 5.94 14.86 -14.71
N MET A 166 5.18 15.89 -15.08
CA MET A 166 3.95 16.28 -14.39
C MET A 166 2.90 15.17 -14.42
N GLU A 167 2.67 14.56 -15.58
CA GLU A 167 1.70 13.48 -15.76
C GLU A 167 2.10 12.23 -14.96
N ALA A 168 3.39 11.89 -14.90
CA ALA A 168 3.89 10.79 -14.08
C ALA A 168 3.65 11.04 -12.58
N ALA A 169 3.95 12.24 -12.10
CA ALA A 169 3.68 12.61 -10.70
C ALA A 169 2.18 12.61 -10.39
N ALA A 170 1.34 13.09 -11.32
CA ALA A 170 -0.12 13.05 -11.19
C ALA A 170 -0.66 11.62 -11.10
N ALA A 171 -0.13 10.70 -11.93
CA ALA A 171 -0.51 9.29 -11.88
C ALA A 171 -0.14 8.65 -10.54
N GLN A 172 1.05 8.92 -10.01
CA GLN A 172 1.48 8.43 -8.70
C GLN A 172 0.57 8.96 -7.57
N LEU A 173 0.21 10.25 -7.58
CA LEU A 173 -0.74 10.83 -6.62
C LEU A 173 -2.13 10.18 -6.72
N SER A 174 -2.60 9.91 -7.94
CA SER A 174 -3.87 9.23 -8.17
C SER A 174 -3.90 7.81 -7.58
N LEU A 175 -2.80 7.04 -7.68
CA LEU A 175 -2.67 5.73 -7.05
C LEU A 175 -2.75 5.80 -5.52
N LEU A 176 -2.35 6.91 -4.92
CA LEU A 176 -2.48 7.18 -3.48
C LEU A 176 -3.87 7.73 -3.10
N GLY A 177 -4.78 7.85 -4.07
CA GLY A 177 -6.12 8.38 -3.84
C GLY A 177 -6.20 9.89 -3.71
N ILE A 178 -5.15 10.62 -4.09
CA ILE A 178 -5.09 12.09 -4.02
C ILE A 178 -5.52 12.71 -5.34
N SER A 179 -6.50 13.61 -5.26
CA SER A 179 -6.89 14.41 -6.41
C SER A 179 -5.91 15.56 -6.64
N THR A 180 -5.34 15.65 -7.84
CA THR A 180 -4.47 16.75 -8.24
C THR A 180 -5.17 18.11 -8.17
N GLN A 181 -6.50 18.15 -8.40
CA GLN A 181 -7.29 19.38 -8.27
C GLN A 181 -7.40 19.84 -6.81
N SER A 182 -7.54 18.91 -5.88
CA SER A 182 -7.54 19.22 -4.44
C SER A 182 -6.20 19.77 -4.00
N LEU A 183 -5.10 19.19 -4.52
CA LEU A 183 -3.75 19.65 -4.25
C LEU A 183 -3.50 21.08 -4.75
N LEU A 184 -3.98 21.41 -5.95
CA LEU A 184 -3.85 22.76 -6.51
C LEU A 184 -4.64 23.80 -5.73
N LYS A 185 -5.77 23.43 -5.13
CA LYS A 185 -6.62 24.35 -4.34
C LYS A 185 -6.15 24.52 -2.91
N ASN A 186 -5.82 23.41 -2.26
CA ASN A 186 -5.59 23.35 -0.82
C ASN A 186 -4.11 23.35 -0.43
N GLY A 187 -3.20 23.17 -1.42
CA GLY A 187 -1.77 23.02 -1.17
C GLY A 187 -1.37 21.64 -0.66
N ILE A 188 -0.13 21.54 -0.20
CA ILE A 188 0.48 20.28 0.25
C ILE A 188 -0.19 19.80 1.54
N THR A 189 -0.58 18.52 1.55
CA THR A 189 -1.14 17.83 2.70
C THR A 189 -0.07 16.94 3.33
N PRO A 190 0.27 17.12 4.62
CA PRO A 190 1.37 16.37 5.24
C PRO A 190 1.03 14.91 5.53
N ALA A 191 -0.25 14.60 5.74
CA ALA A 191 -0.71 13.27 6.16
C ALA A 191 -1.46 12.57 5.04
N LEU A 192 -1.18 11.28 4.88
CA LEU A 192 -1.88 10.38 3.98
C LEU A 192 -3.02 9.68 4.72
N GLU A 193 -4.23 9.79 4.21
CA GLU A 193 -5.44 9.20 4.79
C GLU A 193 -5.70 7.80 4.26
N ILE A 194 -5.82 6.83 5.15
CA ILE A 194 -6.24 5.46 4.83
C ILE A 194 -7.73 5.35 5.07
N LYS A 195 -8.49 5.03 4.02
CA LYS A 195 -9.96 4.88 4.06
C LYS A 195 -10.37 3.43 3.83
N ALA A 196 -11.52 3.06 4.39
CA ALA A 196 -12.14 1.76 4.16
C ALA A 196 -12.57 1.61 2.67
N PRO A 197 -12.33 0.45 2.03
CA PRO A 197 -12.66 0.19 0.63
C PRO A 197 -14.16 0.15 0.32
#